data_63bd32c49100c4e123adc205b47e435d
#
_entry.id   63bd32c49100c4e123adc205b47e435d
#
_cell.length_a   1.000
_cell.length_b   1.000
_cell.length_c   1.000
_cell.angle_alpha   90.00
_cell.angle_beta   90.00
_cell.angle_gamma   90.00
#
_symmetry.space_group_name_H-M   'P 1'
#
loop_
_entity.id
_entity.type
_entity.pdbx_description
1 polymer ?
#
loop_
_entity_poly.entity_id
_entity_poly.type
_entity_poly.pdbx_seq_one_letter_code
_entity_poly.pdbx_strand_id
1 'polypeptide(L)'
;MSVELRRMAAGDLPAVLALEEDLFAPDTWTASMYRDELRRSDTRHYVVAENASGVVGWAGLIAYDDEAHVSTIGVARDRQGEGIGARLLDALLAEADRRSPVVLLEVRADNERAIGLYERRGFTAIGRRPRYYQPSGTDAVVMKREKS
;
A
#
# COMPACT_ATOMS: atom_id res chain seq x y z
N MET A 1 -9.13 -12.72 -16.28
CA MET A 1 -8.04 -13.48 -15.64
C MET A 1 -8.16 -13.34 -14.15
N SER A 2 -8.05 -14.43 -13.43
CA SER A 2 -8.13 -14.36 -11.98
C SER A 2 -6.80 -13.92 -11.38
N VAL A 3 -6.92 -13.11 -10.33
CA VAL A 3 -5.79 -12.64 -9.56
C VAL A 3 -5.95 -13.19 -8.16
N GLU A 4 -4.88 -13.74 -7.61
CA GLU A 4 -4.86 -14.27 -6.25
C GLU A 4 -3.98 -13.41 -5.36
N LEU A 5 -4.42 -13.21 -4.12
CA LEU A 5 -3.65 -12.51 -3.11
C LEU A 5 -2.98 -13.53 -2.21
N ARG A 6 -1.71 -13.28 -1.89
CA ARG A 6 -0.96 -14.10 -0.94
C ARG A 6 0.07 -13.25 -0.21
N ARG A 7 0.65 -13.81 0.84
CA ARG A 7 1.69 -13.12 1.59
C ARG A 7 2.92 -12.89 0.70
N MET A 8 3.49 -11.69 0.81
CA MET A 8 4.72 -11.35 0.10
C MET A 8 5.90 -12.12 0.70
N ALA A 9 6.78 -12.62 -0.16
CA ALA A 9 8.01 -13.29 0.24
C ALA A 9 9.20 -12.55 -0.38
N ALA A 10 10.40 -12.83 0.15
CA ALA A 10 11.61 -12.18 -0.36
C ALA A 10 11.82 -12.42 -1.86
N GLY A 11 11.40 -13.57 -2.37
CA GLY A 11 11.49 -13.87 -3.80
C GLY A 11 10.63 -12.98 -4.70
N ASP A 12 9.67 -12.27 -4.12
CA ASP A 12 8.81 -11.34 -4.88
C ASP A 12 9.47 -9.98 -5.10
N LEU A 13 10.55 -9.68 -4.38
CA LEU A 13 11.13 -8.34 -4.40
C LEU A 13 11.62 -7.87 -5.77
N PRO A 14 12.24 -8.71 -6.62
CA PRO A 14 12.60 -8.23 -7.96
C PRO A 14 11.38 -7.70 -8.74
N ALA A 15 10.25 -8.41 -8.69
CA ALA A 15 9.04 -7.97 -9.38
C ALA A 15 8.45 -6.71 -8.74
N VAL A 16 8.39 -6.67 -7.40
CA VAL A 16 7.88 -5.51 -6.66
C VAL A 16 8.72 -4.27 -6.95
N LEU A 17 10.06 -4.40 -6.94
CA LEU A 17 10.93 -3.27 -7.20
C LEU A 17 10.81 -2.74 -8.62
N ALA A 18 10.57 -3.63 -9.59
CA ALA A 18 10.33 -3.21 -10.97
C ALA A 18 9.04 -2.39 -11.08
N LEU A 19 7.98 -2.81 -10.38
CA LEU A 19 6.72 -2.06 -10.34
C LEU A 19 6.89 -0.72 -9.60
N GLU A 20 7.63 -0.70 -8.49
CA GLU A 20 7.97 0.52 -7.77
C GLU A 20 8.61 1.55 -8.70
N GLU A 21 9.62 1.11 -9.44
CA GLU A 21 10.35 1.99 -10.36
C GLU A 21 9.41 2.57 -11.42
N ASP A 22 8.54 1.74 -11.99
CA ASP A 22 7.60 2.19 -13.02
C ASP A 22 6.56 3.17 -12.47
N LEU A 23 6.08 2.92 -11.24
CA LEU A 23 4.93 3.66 -10.70
C LEU A 23 5.33 4.86 -9.86
N PHE A 24 6.43 4.78 -9.12
CA PHE A 24 6.73 5.76 -8.07
C PHE A 24 8.06 6.48 -8.23
N ALA A 25 8.88 6.12 -9.23
CA ALA A 25 10.15 6.84 -9.42
C ALA A 25 9.90 8.35 -9.52
N PRO A 26 10.75 9.18 -8.91
CA PRO A 26 12.00 8.84 -8.22
C PRO A 26 11.85 8.50 -6.73
N ASP A 27 10.64 8.41 -6.19
CA ASP A 27 10.35 8.27 -4.77
C ASP A 27 10.24 6.78 -4.36
N THR A 28 11.12 5.94 -4.86
CA THR A 28 11.03 4.48 -4.69
C THR A 28 11.63 4.00 -3.36
N TRP A 29 11.07 2.88 -2.87
CA TRP A 29 11.68 2.13 -1.77
C TRP A 29 12.83 1.28 -2.30
N THR A 30 13.74 0.90 -1.40
CA THR A 30 14.86 0.01 -1.73
C THR A 30 14.55 -1.43 -1.33
N ALA A 31 15.32 -2.37 -1.91
CA ALA A 31 15.22 -3.78 -1.51
C ALA A 31 15.49 -3.96 -0.02
N SER A 32 16.43 -3.20 0.53
CA SER A 32 16.77 -3.25 1.95
C SER A 32 15.58 -2.85 2.83
N MET A 33 14.84 -1.81 2.43
CA MET A 33 13.65 -1.38 3.16
C MET A 33 12.60 -2.48 3.20
N TYR A 34 12.34 -3.13 2.06
CA TYR A 34 11.39 -4.24 2.00
C TYR A 34 11.84 -5.42 2.83
N ARG A 35 13.13 -5.78 2.76
CA ARG A 35 13.65 -6.90 3.55
C ARG A 35 13.50 -6.64 5.05
N ASP A 36 13.74 -5.40 5.49
CA ASP A 36 13.54 -5.04 6.90
C ASP A 36 12.08 -5.20 7.31
N GLU A 37 11.14 -4.75 6.46
CA GLU A 37 9.72 -4.88 6.74
C GLU A 37 9.30 -6.34 6.83
N LEU A 38 9.75 -7.18 5.91
CA LEU A 38 9.37 -8.60 5.89
C LEU A 38 9.89 -9.37 7.09
N ARG A 39 10.96 -8.91 7.74
CA ARG A 39 11.48 -9.54 8.95
C ARG A 39 10.64 -9.27 10.20
N ARG A 40 9.76 -8.26 10.17
CA ARG A 40 8.96 -7.85 11.32
C ARG A 40 7.55 -8.41 11.26
N SER A 41 7.45 -9.72 11.11
CA SER A 41 6.17 -10.40 10.81
C SER A 41 5.12 -10.25 11.90
N ASP A 42 5.50 -9.89 13.13
CA ASP A 42 4.54 -9.68 14.22
C ASP A 42 3.73 -8.38 14.07
N THR A 43 4.28 -7.37 13.40
CA THR A 43 3.60 -6.08 13.21
C THR A 43 3.40 -5.71 11.75
N ARG A 44 3.97 -6.48 10.81
CA ARG A 44 3.91 -6.18 9.37
C ARG A 44 3.08 -7.23 8.65
N HIS A 45 2.23 -6.75 7.74
CA HIS A 45 1.42 -7.62 6.91
C HIS A 45 1.56 -7.14 5.46
N TYR A 46 2.39 -7.83 4.70
CA TYR A 46 2.64 -7.51 3.29
C TYR A 46 2.07 -8.59 2.40
N VAL A 47 1.37 -8.17 1.35
CA VAL A 47 0.70 -9.09 0.42
C VAL A 47 1.05 -8.70 -1.02
N VAL A 48 0.98 -9.69 -1.90
CA VAL A 48 1.09 -9.47 -3.35
C VAL A 48 -0.17 -10.00 -4.01
N ALA A 49 -0.50 -9.39 -5.15
CA ALA A 49 -1.53 -9.88 -6.05
C ALA A 49 -0.80 -10.45 -7.26
N GLU A 50 -1.10 -11.70 -7.63
CA GLU A 50 -0.45 -12.32 -8.77
C GLU A 50 -1.45 -13.03 -9.67
N ASN A 51 -1.08 -13.12 -10.94
CA ASN A 51 -1.81 -13.91 -11.93
C ASN A 51 -0.82 -14.85 -12.61
N ALA A 52 -1.23 -15.49 -13.71
CA ALA A 52 -0.38 -16.44 -14.43
C ALA A 52 0.92 -15.81 -14.95
N SER A 53 0.94 -14.47 -15.13
CA SER A 53 2.11 -13.74 -15.63
C SER A 53 3.06 -13.28 -14.51
N GLY A 54 2.67 -13.40 -13.24
CA GLY A 54 3.48 -13.00 -12.11
C GLY A 54 2.79 -11.95 -11.22
N VAL A 55 3.58 -11.23 -10.45
CA VAL A 55 3.08 -10.21 -9.52
C VAL A 55 2.60 -8.99 -10.29
N VAL A 56 1.36 -8.58 -10.03
CA VAL A 56 0.73 -7.41 -10.67
C VAL A 56 0.36 -6.31 -9.69
N GLY A 57 0.57 -6.55 -8.38
CA GLY A 57 0.31 -5.54 -7.37
C GLY A 57 0.85 -5.98 -6.01
N TRP A 58 0.94 -5.03 -5.10
CA TRP A 58 1.41 -5.32 -3.74
C TRP A 58 0.88 -4.28 -2.77
N ALA A 59 0.88 -4.64 -1.48
CA ALA A 59 0.47 -3.72 -0.44
C ALA A 59 1.10 -4.10 0.89
N GLY A 60 1.29 -3.12 1.77
CA GLY A 60 1.87 -3.36 3.08
C GLY A 60 1.15 -2.60 4.17
N LEU A 61 1.03 -3.25 5.33
CA LEU A 61 0.41 -2.71 6.53
C LEU A 61 1.37 -2.88 7.70
N ILE A 62 1.44 -1.84 8.52
CA ILE A 62 2.07 -1.89 9.83
C ILE A 62 0.94 -1.80 10.85
N ALA A 63 0.80 -2.79 11.73
CA ALA A 63 -0.33 -2.82 12.65
C ALA A 63 0.14 -2.95 14.10
N TYR A 64 -0.26 -1.98 14.91
CA TYR A 64 -0.08 -1.97 16.35
C TYR A 64 -1.45 -1.97 17.01
N ASP A 65 -1.50 -2.14 18.34
CA ASP A 65 -2.77 -2.25 19.07
C ASP A 65 -3.59 -0.96 19.03
N ASP A 66 -2.92 0.20 18.96
CA ASP A 66 -3.58 1.50 18.98
C ASP A 66 -3.85 2.07 17.58
N GLU A 67 -3.01 1.76 16.61
CA GLU A 67 -3.21 2.23 15.24
C GLU A 67 -2.46 1.35 14.24
N ALA A 68 -2.97 1.31 13.01
CA ALA A 68 -2.32 0.68 11.88
C ALA A 68 -2.01 1.73 10.83
N HIS A 69 -1.06 1.42 9.94
CA HIS A 69 -0.60 2.33 8.93
C HIS A 69 -0.42 1.57 7.61
N VAL A 70 -1.09 2.04 6.56
CA VAL A 70 -0.83 1.52 5.22
C VAL A 70 0.49 2.12 4.75
N SER A 71 1.51 1.27 4.59
CA SER A 71 2.86 1.73 4.28
C SER A 71 3.08 1.91 2.77
N THR A 72 2.45 1.08 1.96
CA THR A 72 2.57 1.15 0.50
C THR A 72 1.43 0.37 -0.14
N ILE A 73 1.08 0.74 -1.37
CA ILE A 73 0.13 0.00 -2.20
C ILE A 73 0.34 0.42 -3.66
N GLY A 74 0.41 -0.56 -4.55
CA GLY A 74 0.57 -0.27 -5.96
C GLY A 74 0.02 -1.40 -6.83
N VAL A 75 -0.40 -1.05 -8.03
CA VAL A 75 -0.92 -1.99 -9.05
C VAL A 75 -0.24 -1.66 -10.37
N ALA A 76 0.20 -2.70 -11.09
CA ALA A 76 0.82 -2.55 -12.39
C ALA A 76 -0.04 -1.65 -13.28
N ARG A 77 0.63 -0.77 -14.03
CA ARG A 77 -0.03 0.29 -14.79
C ARG A 77 -1.09 -0.27 -15.75
N ASP A 78 -0.79 -1.38 -16.41
CA ASP A 78 -1.69 -2.00 -17.38
C ASP A 78 -2.81 -2.82 -16.72
N ARG A 79 -2.81 -2.91 -15.40
CA ARG A 79 -3.84 -3.64 -14.64
C ARG A 79 -4.68 -2.72 -13.76
N GLN A 80 -4.45 -1.42 -13.81
CA GLN A 80 -5.24 -0.46 -13.05
C GLN A 80 -6.66 -0.40 -13.62
N GLY A 81 -7.64 -0.17 -12.74
CA GLY A 81 -9.03 -0.11 -13.16
C GLY A 81 -9.74 -1.46 -13.14
N GLU A 82 -9.07 -2.54 -12.70
CA GLU A 82 -9.65 -3.90 -12.64
C GLU A 82 -10.06 -4.31 -11.23
N GLY A 83 -9.96 -3.39 -10.26
CA GLY A 83 -10.34 -3.68 -8.87
C GLY A 83 -9.26 -4.34 -8.03
N ILE A 84 -8.04 -4.50 -8.54
CA ILE A 84 -6.95 -5.15 -7.81
C ILE A 84 -6.54 -4.31 -6.61
N GLY A 85 -6.42 -2.98 -6.79
CA GLY A 85 -6.10 -2.08 -5.69
C GLY A 85 -7.12 -2.14 -4.56
N ALA A 86 -8.39 -2.23 -4.90
CA ALA A 86 -9.46 -2.37 -3.92
C ALA A 86 -9.33 -3.69 -3.15
N ARG A 87 -9.02 -4.79 -3.83
CA ARG A 87 -8.83 -6.10 -3.17
C ARG A 87 -7.62 -6.07 -2.24
N LEU A 88 -6.52 -5.46 -2.68
CA LEU A 88 -5.33 -5.32 -1.84
C LEU A 88 -5.64 -4.51 -0.59
N LEU A 89 -6.31 -3.38 -0.76
CA LEU A 89 -6.69 -2.53 0.38
C LEU A 89 -7.63 -3.27 1.31
N ASP A 90 -8.62 -3.98 0.77
CA ASP A 90 -9.56 -4.74 1.60
C ASP A 90 -8.83 -5.81 2.42
N ALA A 91 -7.81 -6.46 1.86
CA ALA A 91 -7.00 -7.43 2.60
C ALA A 91 -6.26 -6.77 3.76
N LEU A 92 -5.69 -5.58 3.54
CA LEU A 92 -5.01 -4.83 4.60
C LEU A 92 -6.00 -4.40 5.69
N LEU A 93 -7.18 -3.93 5.29
CA LEU A 93 -8.19 -3.46 6.25
C LEU A 93 -8.77 -4.61 7.08
N ALA A 94 -8.92 -5.79 6.50
CA ALA A 94 -9.34 -6.97 7.25
C ALA A 94 -8.34 -7.31 8.36
N GLU A 95 -7.05 -7.23 8.06
CA GLU A 95 -6.01 -7.46 9.07
C GLU A 95 -5.98 -6.33 10.09
N ALA A 96 -6.08 -5.08 9.64
CA ALA A 96 -6.07 -3.93 10.54
C ALA A 96 -7.24 -3.98 11.51
N ASP A 97 -8.44 -4.33 11.04
CA ASP A 97 -9.64 -4.37 11.87
C ASP A 97 -9.57 -5.43 12.97
N ARG A 98 -8.71 -6.43 12.81
CA ARG A 98 -8.48 -7.45 13.83
C ARG A 98 -7.57 -6.96 14.95
N ARG A 99 -6.84 -5.86 14.74
CA ARG A 99 -5.75 -5.45 15.62
C ARG A 99 -5.85 -4.02 16.12
N SER A 100 -6.40 -3.12 15.31
CA SER A 100 -6.28 -1.68 15.55
C SER A 100 -7.61 -0.97 15.33
N PRO A 101 -7.95 0.05 16.14
CA PRO A 101 -9.19 0.81 15.94
C PRO A 101 -9.09 1.85 14.83
N VAL A 102 -7.89 2.21 14.39
CA VAL A 102 -7.65 3.32 13.47
C VAL A 102 -6.61 2.90 12.43
N VAL A 103 -6.83 3.30 11.18
CA VAL A 103 -5.86 3.12 10.09
C VAL A 103 -5.51 4.49 9.52
N LEU A 104 -4.22 4.74 9.39
CA LEU A 104 -3.68 5.97 8.81
C LEU A 104 -2.93 5.64 7.53
N LEU A 105 -2.85 6.61 6.64
CA LEU A 105 -1.99 6.52 5.47
C LEU A 105 -1.60 7.90 4.98
N GLU A 106 -0.51 7.97 4.21
CA GLU A 106 -0.18 9.12 3.39
C GLU A 106 -0.35 8.72 1.93
N VAL A 107 -0.88 9.63 1.12
CA VAL A 107 -1.04 9.42 -0.31
C VAL A 107 -0.57 10.67 -1.04
N ARG A 108 0.04 10.48 -2.22
CA ARG A 108 0.49 11.62 -3.02
C ARG A 108 -0.69 12.53 -3.31
N ALA A 109 -0.52 13.83 -3.07
CA ALA A 109 -1.59 14.82 -3.26
C ALA A 109 -2.07 14.88 -4.72
N ASP A 110 -1.22 14.47 -5.66
CA ASP A 110 -1.55 14.45 -7.08
C ASP A 110 -2.15 13.12 -7.56
N ASN A 111 -2.36 12.16 -6.65
CA ASN A 111 -2.90 10.84 -7.01
C ASN A 111 -4.39 10.77 -6.70
N GLU A 112 -5.20 11.39 -7.55
CA GLU A 112 -6.65 11.46 -7.34
C GLU A 112 -7.33 10.09 -7.36
N ARG A 113 -6.82 9.15 -8.17
CA ARG A 113 -7.38 7.80 -8.23
C ARG A 113 -7.24 7.08 -6.89
N ALA A 114 -6.06 7.14 -6.27
CA ALA A 114 -5.81 6.50 -4.99
C ALA A 114 -6.63 7.18 -3.88
N ILE A 115 -6.67 8.50 -3.87
CA ILE A 115 -7.48 9.24 -2.88
C ILE A 115 -8.94 8.80 -2.96
N GLY A 116 -9.48 8.69 -4.17
CA GLY A 116 -10.86 8.24 -4.37
C GLY A 116 -11.09 6.82 -3.87
N LEU A 117 -10.13 5.92 -4.11
CA LEU A 117 -10.20 4.55 -3.60
C LEU A 117 -10.28 4.54 -2.07
N TYR A 118 -9.41 5.32 -1.42
CA TYR A 118 -9.40 5.38 0.04
C TYR A 118 -10.69 5.98 0.59
N GLU A 119 -11.19 7.05 -0.04
CA GLU A 119 -12.47 7.66 0.37
C GLU A 119 -13.62 6.68 0.31
N ARG A 120 -13.67 5.86 -0.74
CA ARG A 120 -14.72 4.85 -0.87
C ARG A 120 -14.63 3.76 0.19
N ARG A 121 -13.50 3.63 0.87
CA ARG A 121 -13.27 2.67 1.95
C ARG A 121 -13.36 3.31 3.33
N GLY A 122 -13.87 4.54 3.42
CA GLY A 122 -14.12 5.19 4.70
C GLY A 122 -13.00 6.06 5.23
N PHE A 123 -11.96 6.30 4.44
CA PHE A 123 -10.91 7.22 4.83
C PHE A 123 -11.33 8.67 4.58
N THR A 124 -10.92 9.57 5.47
CA THR A 124 -11.12 11.01 5.30
C THR A 124 -9.78 11.72 5.44
N ALA A 125 -9.62 12.81 4.69
CA ALA A 125 -8.41 13.62 4.78
C ALA A 125 -8.40 14.36 6.11
N ILE A 126 -7.29 14.27 6.85
CA ILE A 126 -7.13 14.93 8.15
C ILE A 126 -5.96 15.92 8.17
N GLY A 127 -5.16 15.97 7.13
CA GLY A 127 -4.02 16.88 7.08
C GLY A 127 -3.24 16.73 5.81
N ARG A 128 -2.15 17.49 5.75
CA ARG A 128 -1.27 17.51 4.61
C ARG A 128 0.18 17.62 5.09
N ARG A 129 1.07 16.85 4.48
CA ARG A 129 2.51 16.92 4.77
C ARG A 129 3.22 17.50 3.54
N PRO A 130 3.70 18.77 3.61
CA PRO A 130 4.41 19.35 2.48
C PRO A 130 5.73 18.62 2.24
N ARG A 131 6.05 18.41 0.97
CA ARG A 131 7.31 17.81 0.53
C ARG A 131 7.59 16.45 1.16
N TYR A 132 6.55 15.69 1.42
CA TYR A 132 6.68 14.40 2.10
C TYR A 132 7.46 13.37 1.27
N TYR A 133 7.17 13.30 -0.02
CA TYR A 133 7.81 12.34 -0.92
C TYR A 133 9.12 12.93 -1.45
N GLN A 134 10.19 12.18 -1.31
CA GLN A 134 11.51 12.62 -1.73
C GLN A 134 12.10 11.61 -2.70
N PRO A 135 12.83 12.04 -3.71
CA PRO A 135 13.35 13.39 -3.93
C PRO A 135 12.43 14.33 -4.70
N SER A 136 11.22 13.90 -5.11
CA SER A 136 10.34 14.74 -5.95
C SER A 136 9.84 16.00 -5.24
N GLY A 137 9.70 15.95 -3.92
CA GLY A 137 9.13 17.04 -3.15
C GLY A 137 7.62 17.12 -3.22
N THR A 138 6.95 16.05 -3.67
CA THR A 138 5.48 16.02 -3.76
C THR A 138 4.87 15.98 -2.36
N ASP A 139 3.79 16.73 -2.17
CA ASP A 139 3.04 16.74 -0.91
C ASP A 139 2.28 15.43 -0.73
N ALA A 140 2.02 15.08 0.54
CA ALA A 140 1.13 13.99 0.88
C ALA A 140 -0.15 14.53 1.52
N VAL A 141 -1.26 13.88 1.22
CA VAL A 141 -2.50 14.02 1.98
C VAL A 141 -2.49 12.92 3.03
N VAL A 142 -2.73 13.27 4.29
CA VAL A 142 -2.83 12.30 5.38
C VAL A 142 -4.30 11.94 5.53
N MET A 143 -4.59 10.64 5.52
CA MET A 143 -5.95 10.15 5.61
C MET A 143 -6.11 9.18 6.77
N LYS A 144 -7.32 9.14 7.33
CA LYS A 144 -7.64 8.33 8.50
C LYS A 144 -8.96 7.62 8.31
N ARG A 145 -9.01 6.36 8.73
CA ARG A 145 -10.22 5.56 8.77
C ARG A 145 -10.37 4.99 10.18
N GLU A 146 -11.55 5.15 10.76
CA GLU A 146 -11.85 4.54 12.05
C GLU A 146 -12.64 3.26 11.82
N LYS A 147 -12.34 2.23 12.58
CA LYS A 147 -13.08 0.97 12.52
C LYS A 147 -14.53 1.21 12.95
N SER A 148 -15.45 0.78 12.14
CA SER A 148 -16.87 0.93 12.41
C SER A 148 -17.39 -0.09 13.42
#